data_7ba573818aa3a701fe414e5e8a841405
#
_entry.id   7ba573818aa3a701fe414e5e8a841405
#
_cell.length_a   1.000
_cell.length_b   1.000
_cell.length_c   1.000
_cell.angle_alpha   90.00
_cell.angle_beta   90.00
_cell.angle_gamma   90.00
#
_symmetry.space_group_name_H-M   'P 1'
#
loop_
_entity.id
_entity.type
_entity.pdbx_description
1 polymer ?
#
loop_
_entity_poly.entity_id
_entity_poly.type
_entity_poly.pdbx_seq_one_letter_code
_entity_poly.pdbx_strand_id
1 'polypeptide(L)'
;MGMTWTDDQRKVIELRDRNILVSAAAGSGKTAVLVERIIKIITDKEHPVDIDRLLIVTFTNAAAAEMRERIGNALENALKEQPDDEHLQRQLSLLHNAQITTIDSFCLYVIRNHFHEIDLEPNFRIGDEGELKLLKEDVLAKVLLKNYEESAPEFLAFVDGYASGRNDAALSGMILQLYEFSRSYPWPKKWLLAAAESYGIEDEASLESAAFMQSLLQNLKRVSEDLVALSGRAYKLTQDDDGPDMYAKALEGDLKKYKEIAASESFADFYQNYRNLSYDRLASSRGFDGNEEKLELVKKLREMGKDAVKKINRQYFFTSPEIMAEQMKKTAPMAAELVRLTLEFDETFTAEKRRKNLVDFHDLEHFALNIFVDEETGKVKKTAEEFRDNFKEIMIDEYQDSNEVQETILRAISREERGEYNLFMVGDVKQSIYRFRQAEPGLFLEKYARYGTEDGGVRVDLHQNFRSRKSVLDSVNHVFYRAMTKNLGNVEYSEDAALHPGAVFAECPDHETGGKTELLLADTGKAVTGEADEELAEYTSREIE
;
A
#
# COMPACT_ATOMS: atom_id res chain seq x y z
N MET A 1 -10.58 37.78 6.83
CA MET A 1 -10.15 37.70 5.42
C MET A 1 -10.52 36.29 4.98
N GLY A 2 -11.36 36.13 3.94
CA GLY A 2 -11.71 34.82 3.41
C GLY A 2 -10.45 34.10 2.91
N MET A 3 -10.40 32.78 3.04
CA MET A 3 -9.32 31.93 2.53
C MET A 3 -9.27 32.07 1.00
N THR A 4 -8.10 32.35 0.45
CA THR A 4 -7.95 32.51 -1.01
C THR A 4 -7.53 31.16 -1.57
N TRP A 5 -8.39 30.55 -2.38
CA TRP A 5 -8.15 29.25 -3.02
C TRP A 5 -7.32 29.41 -4.29
N THR A 6 -6.39 28.47 -4.53
CA THR A 6 -5.70 28.37 -5.83
C THR A 6 -6.67 27.89 -6.91
N ASP A 7 -6.27 27.99 -8.18
CA ASP A 7 -7.13 27.54 -9.29
C ASP A 7 -7.41 26.04 -9.21
N ASP A 8 -6.41 25.21 -8.85
CA ASP A 8 -6.59 23.77 -8.69
C ASP A 8 -7.48 23.46 -7.49
N GLN A 9 -7.29 24.12 -6.35
CA GLN A 9 -8.17 23.96 -5.19
C GLN A 9 -9.61 24.39 -5.53
N ARG A 10 -9.79 25.49 -6.26
CA ARG A 10 -11.11 25.92 -6.72
C ARG A 10 -11.75 24.91 -7.66
N LYS A 11 -10.99 24.33 -8.59
CA LYS A 11 -11.42 23.26 -9.46
C LYS A 11 -11.93 22.07 -8.67
N VAL A 12 -11.21 21.62 -7.63
CA VAL A 12 -11.63 20.52 -6.73
C VAL A 12 -12.94 20.86 -6.01
N ILE A 13 -13.09 22.09 -5.53
CA ILE A 13 -14.27 22.55 -4.81
C ILE A 13 -15.52 22.62 -5.72
N GLU A 14 -15.37 23.00 -6.98
CA GLU A 14 -16.47 23.33 -7.89
C GLU A 14 -16.90 22.23 -8.84
N LEU A 15 -16.01 21.27 -9.20
CA LEU A 15 -16.35 20.18 -10.12
C LEU A 15 -17.49 19.32 -9.58
N ARG A 16 -18.47 19.00 -10.46
CA ARG A 16 -19.62 18.15 -10.16
C ARG A 16 -19.81 17.10 -11.26
N ASP A 17 -20.63 16.08 -10.96
CA ASP A 17 -21.06 15.05 -11.92
C ASP A 17 -19.91 14.30 -12.59
N ARG A 18 -18.81 14.08 -11.82
CA ARG A 18 -17.63 13.34 -12.26
C ARG A 18 -17.01 12.58 -11.10
N ASN A 19 -16.40 11.45 -11.40
CA ASN A 19 -15.46 10.85 -10.46
C ASN A 19 -14.20 11.73 -10.40
N ILE A 20 -13.75 12.06 -9.20
CA ILE A 20 -12.63 12.97 -8.99
C ILE A 20 -11.59 12.27 -8.12
N LEU A 21 -10.36 12.22 -8.60
CA LEU A 21 -9.20 11.86 -7.79
C LEU A 21 -8.33 13.09 -7.55
N VAL A 22 -8.21 13.47 -6.30
CA VAL A 22 -7.33 14.56 -5.87
C VAL A 22 -6.04 13.98 -5.34
N SER A 23 -4.97 14.13 -6.10
CA SER A 23 -3.62 13.82 -5.63
C SER A 23 -3.08 15.05 -4.89
N ALA A 24 -3.07 14.98 -3.58
CA ALA A 24 -2.85 16.15 -2.74
C ALA A 24 -1.62 15.98 -1.87
N ALA A 25 -0.55 16.67 -2.23
CA ALA A 25 0.71 16.65 -1.49
C ALA A 25 0.54 17.03 -0.01
N ALA A 26 1.50 16.63 0.83
CA ALA A 26 1.53 17.02 2.24
C ALA A 26 1.40 18.55 2.40
N GLY A 27 0.50 19.00 3.28
CA GLY A 27 0.30 20.42 3.55
C GLY A 27 -0.39 21.21 2.42
N SER A 28 -0.99 20.57 1.42
CA SER A 28 -1.71 21.21 0.31
C SER A 28 -3.12 21.69 0.68
N GLY A 29 -3.56 21.44 1.93
CA GLY A 29 -4.88 21.84 2.39
C GLY A 29 -5.98 20.84 2.06
N LYS A 30 -5.67 19.52 1.88
CA LYS A 30 -6.63 18.44 1.61
C LYS A 30 -7.96 18.59 2.37
N THR A 31 -7.88 18.59 3.70
CA THR A 31 -9.05 18.66 4.58
C THR A 31 -9.84 19.97 4.40
N ALA A 32 -9.12 21.11 4.22
CA ALA A 32 -9.78 22.40 4.03
C ALA A 32 -10.57 22.45 2.70
N VAL A 33 -9.98 21.93 1.63
CA VAL A 33 -10.64 21.85 0.31
C VAL A 33 -11.83 20.91 0.36
N LEU A 34 -11.72 19.76 1.05
CA LEU A 34 -12.81 18.80 1.23
C LEU A 34 -13.97 19.43 2.01
N VAL A 35 -13.71 20.11 3.14
CA VAL A 35 -14.73 20.82 3.92
C VAL A 35 -15.41 21.89 3.07
N GLU A 36 -14.64 22.71 2.36
CA GLU A 36 -15.21 23.77 1.50
C GLU A 36 -16.09 23.20 0.38
N ARG A 37 -15.65 22.06 -0.23
CA ARG A 37 -16.47 21.34 -1.21
C ARG A 37 -17.82 20.93 -0.62
N ILE A 38 -17.81 20.31 0.56
CA ILE A 38 -19.03 19.87 1.26
C ILE A 38 -19.93 21.07 1.52
N ILE A 39 -19.39 22.16 2.07
CA ILE A 39 -20.18 23.39 2.32
C ILE A 39 -20.77 23.95 1.05
N LYS A 40 -20.01 23.99 -0.05
CA LYS A 40 -20.53 24.43 -1.36
C LYS A 40 -21.65 23.55 -1.90
N ILE A 41 -21.60 22.24 -1.67
CA ILE A 41 -22.65 21.29 -2.08
C ILE A 41 -23.92 21.51 -1.29
N ILE A 42 -23.82 21.61 0.04
CA ILE A 42 -25.00 21.74 0.91
C ILE A 42 -25.60 23.13 0.92
N THR A 43 -24.83 24.17 0.54
CA THR A 43 -25.32 25.57 0.46
C THR A 43 -25.63 26.01 -0.96
N ASP A 44 -25.58 25.12 -1.94
CA ASP A 44 -25.96 25.42 -3.32
C ASP A 44 -27.42 25.87 -3.38
N LYS A 45 -27.69 27.01 -4.01
CA LYS A 45 -29.07 27.56 -4.07
C LYS A 45 -29.93 26.99 -5.21
N GLU A 46 -29.27 26.46 -6.25
CA GLU A 46 -29.96 25.92 -7.41
C GLU A 46 -30.21 24.41 -7.23
N HIS A 47 -29.23 23.70 -6.67
CA HIS A 47 -29.26 22.25 -6.49
C HIS A 47 -28.76 21.85 -5.09
N PRO A 48 -29.49 22.26 -4.02
CA PRO A 48 -29.04 21.95 -2.65
C PRO A 48 -29.09 20.46 -2.39
N VAL A 49 -28.05 19.92 -1.75
CA VAL A 49 -27.96 18.54 -1.31
C VAL A 49 -27.96 18.51 0.21
N ASP A 50 -28.82 17.72 0.83
CA ASP A 50 -28.83 17.53 2.27
C ASP A 50 -27.55 16.78 2.71
N ILE A 51 -26.98 17.15 3.86
CA ILE A 51 -25.73 16.57 4.37
C ILE A 51 -25.84 15.06 4.63
N ASP A 52 -27.01 14.54 4.95
CA ASP A 52 -27.28 13.10 5.14
C ASP A 52 -27.33 12.32 3.82
N ARG A 53 -27.29 13.03 2.68
CA ARG A 53 -27.16 12.45 1.34
C ARG A 53 -25.71 12.36 0.87
N LEU A 54 -24.75 12.70 1.73
CA LEU A 54 -23.32 12.56 1.50
C LEU A 54 -22.78 11.45 2.39
N LEU A 55 -21.92 10.60 1.82
CA LEU A 55 -21.09 9.67 2.57
C LEU A 55 -19.67 10.23 2.61
N ILE A 56 -19.18 10.50 3.80
CA ILE A 56 -17.82 11.03 4.01
C ILE A 56 -17.04 10.02 4.85
N VAL A 57 -16.11 9.33 4.20
CA VAL A 57 -15.28 8.29 4.81
C VAL A 57 -13.90 8.85 5.12
N THR A 58 -13.48 8.67 6.37
CA THR A 58 -12.14 9.05 6.86
C THR A 58 -11.41 7.83 7.42
N PHE A 59 -10.09 7.92 7.54
CA PHE A 59 -9.28 6.80 8.03
C PHE A 59 -9.42 6.56 9.53
N THR A 60 -9.69 7.60 10.34
CA THR A 60 -9.80 7.48 11.81
C THR A 60 -11.06 8.14 12.34
N ASN A 61 -11.57 7.63 13.48
CA ASN A 61 -12.69 8.23 14.19
C ASN A 61 -12.39 9.69 14.62
N ALA A 62 -11.13 9.99 14.96
CA ALA A 62 -10.72 11.35 15.30
C ALA A 62 -10.84 12.29 14.11
N ALA A 63 -10.41 11.85 12.91
CA ALA A 63 -10.56 12.63 11.68
C ALA A 63 -12.03 12.83 11.29
N ALA A 64 -12.89 11.81 11.48
CA ALA A 64 -14.34 11.93 11.26
C ALA A 64 -14.97 12.95 12.22
N ALA A 65 -14.58 12.93 13.49
CA ALA A 65 -15.08 13.88 14.50
C ALA A 65 -14.62 15.32 14.16
N GLU A 66 -13.34 15.50 13.80
CA GLU A 66 -12.81 16.81 13.38
C GLU A 66 -13.51 17.32 12.13
N MET A 67 -13.75 16.45 11.14
CA MET A 67 -14.48 16.79 9.92
C MET A 67 -15.90 17.27 10.25
N ARG A 68 -16.61 16.55 11.12
CA ARG A 68 -17.96 16.91 11.58
C ARG A 68 -17.98 18.26 12.29
N GLU A 69 -17.01 18.52 13.16
CA GLU A 69 -16.86 19.80 13.87
C GLU A 69 -16.60 20.95 12.89
N ARG A 70 -15.70 20.77 11.93
CA ARG A 70 -15.39 21.80 10.92
C ARG A 70 -16.59 22.13 10.04
N ILE A 71 -17.37 21.13 9.62
CA ILE A 71 -18.61 21.33 8.86
C ILE A 71 -19.64 22.06 9.73
N GLY A 72 -19.82 21.64 10.98
CA GLY A 72 -20.72 22.31 11.92
C GLY A 72 -20.39 23.79 12.11
N ASN A 73 -19.13 24.11 12.40
CA ASN A 73 -18.65 25.47 12.55
C ASN A 73 -18.85 26.32 11.28
N ALA A 74 -18.67 25.73 10.10
CA ALA A 74 -18.89 26.42 8.83
C ALA A 74 -20.38 26.73 8.59
N LEU A 75 -21.28 25.75 8.89
CA LEU A 75 -22.73 25.94 8.82
C LEU A 75 -23.22 27.00 9.82
N GLU A 76 -22.74 26.98 11.06
CA GLU A 76 -23.06 28.01 12.07
C GLU A 76 -22.62 29.40 11.63
N ASN A 77 -21.45 29.54 10.99
CA ASN A 77 -20.99 30.82 10.49
C ASN A 77 -21.83 31.29 9.31
N ALA A 78 -22.22 30.39 8.39
CA ALA A 78 -23.13 30.73 7.31
C ALA A 78 -24.52 31.17 7.85
N LEU A 79 -25.01 30.51 8.91
CA LEU A 79 -26.27 30.86 9.54
C LEU A 79 -26.21 32.21 10.28
N LYS A 80 -25.05 32.61 10.85
CA LYS A 80 -24.88 33.95 11.42
C LYS A 80 -25.03 35.07 10.37
N GLU A 81 -24.63 34.79 9.13
CA GLU A 81 -24.79 35.72 8.01
C GLU A 81 -26.22 35.72 7.44
N GLN A 82 -26.93 34.57 7.54
CA GLN A 82 -28.30 34.38 7.05
C GLN A 82 -29.14 33.67 8.13
N PRO A 83 -29.57 34.37 9.21
CA PRO A 83 -30.21 33.75 10.39
C PRO A 83 -31.55 33.09 10.10
N ASP A 84 -32.26 33.56 9.10
CA ASP A 84 -33.61 33.09 8.72
C ASP A 84 -33.57 32.01 7.62
N ASP A 85 -32.39 31.51 7.26
CA ASP A 85 -32.27 30.46 6.25
C ASP A 85 -32.68 29.09 6.83
N GLU A 86 -33.89 28.66 6.50
CA GLU A 86 -34.48 27.41 6.95
C GLU A 86 -33.68 26.18 6.47
N HIS A 87 -33.04 26.26 5.29
CA HIS A 87 -32.21 25.18 4.77
C HIS A 87 -30.96 24.99 5.64
N LEU A 88 -30.24 26.05 5.97
CA LEU A 88 -29.06 25.98 6.84
C LEU A 88 -29.40 25.47 8.24
N GLN A 89 -30.54 25.89 8.82
CA GLN A 89 -31.02 25.38 10.11
C GLN A 89 -31.30 23.85 10.02
N ARG A 90 -31.91 23.41 8.91
CA ARG A 90 -32.14 21.98 8.66
C ARG A 90 -30.83 21.20 8.54
N GLN A 91 -29.82 21.72 7.82
CA GLN A 91 -28.52 21.06 7.68
C GLN A 91 -27.82 20.85 9.03
N LEU A 92 -27.85 21.81 9.95
CA LEU A 92 -27.34 21.66 11.30
C LEU A 92 -28.03 20.51 12.07
N SER A 93 -29.36 20.40 11.91
CA SER A 93 -30.13 19.31 12.53
C SER A 93 -29.78 17.94 11.93
N LEU A 94 -29.59 17.86 10.61
CA LEU A 94 -29.23 16.63 9.90
C LEU A 94 -27.79 16.19 10.14
N LEU A 95 -26.89 17.11 10.50
CA LEU A 95 -25.46 16.83 10.71
C LEU A 95 -25.20 15.70 11.73
N HIS A 96 -26.08 15.56 12.74
CA HIS A 96 -25.96 14.49 13.73
C HIS A 96 -26.17 13.09 13.12
N ASN A 97 -26.97 12.98 12.08
CA ASN A 97 -27.30 11.74 11.39
C ASN A 97 -26.48 11.52 10.10
N ALA A 98 -25.69 12.52 9.71
CA ALA A 98 -24.86 12.46 8.51
C ALA A 98 -23.80 11.36 8.62
N GLN A 99 -23.55 10.64 7.52
CA GLN A 99 -22.55 9.59 7.42
C GLN A 99 -21.14 10.20 7.24
N ILE A 100 -20.62 10.80 8.33
CA ILE A 100 -19.22 11.27 8.43
C ILE A 100 -18.53 10.32 9.38
N THR A 101 -17.78 9.34 8.86
CA THR A 101 -17.45 8.15 9.63
C THR A 101 -16.22 7.44 9.08
N THR A 102 -15.70 6.42 9.78
CA THR A 102 -14.73 5.47 9.22
C THR A 102 -15.46 4.41 8.37
N ILE A 103 -14.73 3.72 7.50
CA ILE A 103 -15.31 2.66 6.68
C ILE A 103 -15.90 1.54 7.55
N ASP A 104 -15.23 1.13 8.63
CA ASP A 104 -15.72 0.11 9.56
C ASP A 104 -17.03 0.54 10.24
N SER A 105 -17.12 1.81 10.64
CA SER A 105 -18.34 2.35 11.26
C SER A 105 -19.49 2.43 10.24
N PHE A 106 -19.18 2.74 8.98
CA PHE A 106 -20.16 2.66 7.90
C PHE A 106 -20.62 1.21 7.67
N CYS A 107 -19.71 0.26 7.60
CA CYS A 107 -20.04 -1.16 7.49
C CYS A 107 -20.92 -1.62 8.66
N LEU A 108 -20.59 -1.23 9.87
CA LEU A 108 -21.40 -1.52 11.05
C LEU A 108 -22.82 -0.92 10.95
N TYR A 109 -22.94 0.30 10.43
CA TYR A 109 -24.24 0.91 10.16
C TYR A 109 -25.06 0.09 9.15
N VAL A 110 -24.44 -0.34 8.06
CA VAL A 110 -25.07 -1.20 7.04
C VAL A 110 -25.55 -2.50 7.68
N ILE A 111 -24.69 -3.19 8.40
CA ILE A 111 -25.02 -4.47 9.04
C ILE A 111 -26.17 -4.32 10.03
N ARG A 112 -26.16 -3.30 10.89
CA ARG A 112 -27.23 -3.09 11.88
C ARG A 112 -28.59 -2.85 11.28
N ASN A 113 -28.66 -2.30 10.05
CA ASN A 113 -29.92 -2.06 9.35
C ASN A 113 -30.34 -3.25 8.47
N HIS A 114 -29.38 -4.14 8.08
CA HIS A 114 -29.61 -5.23 7.11
C HIS A 114 -29.13 -6.60 7.61
N PHE A 115 -28.97 -6.79 8.94
CA PHE A 115 -28.47 -8.02 9.56
C PHE A 115 -29.23 -9.28 9.11
N HIS A 116 -30.51 -9.14 8.75
CA HIS A 116 -31.35 -10.23 8.29
C HIS A 116 -30.95 -10.78 6.91
N GLU A 117 -30.23 -10.01 6.08
CA GLU A 117 -29.75 -10.45 4.77
C GLU A 117 -28.54 -11.40 4.86
N ILE A 118 -27.88 -11.45 6.02
CA ILE A 118 -26.68 -12.25 6.27
C ILE A 118 -26.86 -13.25 7.42
N ASP A 119 -28.09 -13.49 7.84
CA ASP A 119 -28.45 -14.40 8.94
C ASP A 119 -27.64 -14.11 10.23
N LEU A 120 -27.48 -12.83 10.57
CA LEU A 120 -26.79 -12.38 11.78
C LEU A 120 -27.80 -12.00 12.85
N GLU A 121 -27.55 -12.41 14.09
CA GLU A 121 -28.39 -12.01 15.21
C GLU A 121 -28.25 -10.51 15.52
N PRO A 122 -29.37 -9.78 15.79
CA PRO A 122 -29.33 -8.32 15.96
C PRO A 122 -28.53 -7.85 17.19
N ASN A 123 -28.32 -8.74 18.17
CA ASN A 123 -27.58 -8.48 19.42
C ASN A 123 -26.08 -8.79 19.31
N PHE A 124 -25.54 -8.91 18.10
CA PHE A 124 -24.11 -9.09 17.92
C PHE A 124 -23.29 -7.94 18.49
N ARG A 125 -22.06 -8.28 18.93
CA ARG A 125 -21.09 -7.30 19.39
C ARG A 125 -19.73 -7.48 18.72
N ILE A 126 -18.97 -6.41 18.65
CA ILE A 126 -17.58 -6.49 18.23
C ILE A 126 -16.78 -7.13 19.37
N GLY A 127 -16.02 -8.18 19.05
CA GLY A 127 -15.18 -8.87 20.01
C GLY A 127 -13.99 -8.01 20.44
N ASP A 128 -13.60 -8.14 21.71
CA ASP A 128 -12.35 -7.59 22.21
C ASP A 128 -11.15 -8.31 21.54
N GLU A 129 -10.06 -7.59 21.28
CA GLU A 129 -8.88 -8.15 20.61
C GLU A 129 -8.30 -9.35 21.36
N GLY A 130 -8.23 -9.28 22.70
CA GLY A 130 -7.75 -10.39 23.52
C GLY A 130 -8.69 -11.60 23.46
N GLU A 131 -10.01 -11.37 23.51
CA GLU A 131 -11.03 -12.42 23.37
C GLU A 131 -10.94 -13.10 21.99
N LEU A 132 -10.84 -12.32 20.92
CA LEU A 132 -10.74 -12.85 19.57
C LEU A 132 -9.43 -13.62 19.35
N LYS A 133 -8.32 -13.16 19.91
CA LYS A 133 -7.04 -13.86 19.87
C LYS A 133 -7.12 -15.24 20.53
N LEU A 134 -7.64 -15.30 21.75
CA LEU A 134 -7.84 -16.57 22.46
C LEU A 134 -8.78 -17.50 21.70
N LEU A 135 -9.85 -16.96 21.12
CA LEU A 135 -10.78 -17.76 20.32
C LEU A 135 -10.12 -18.32 19.06
N LYS A 136 -9.26 -17.55 18.38
CA LYS A 136 -8.47 -18.02 17.23
C LYS A 136 -7.55 -19.19 17.64
N GLU A 137 -6.84 -19.05 18.75
CA GLU A 137 -5.94 -20.09 19.27
C GLU A 137 -6.71 -21.37 19.62
N ASP A 138 -7.85 -21.25 20.31
CA ASP A 138 -8.71 -22.40 20.68
C ASP A 138 -9.28 -23.12 19.45
N VAL A 139 -9.75 -22.35 18.47
CA VAL A 139 -10.31 -22.92 17.23
C VAL A 139 -9.22 -23.61 16.42
N LEU A 140 -8.07 -23.00 16.28
CA LEU A 140 -6.95 -23.59 15.55
C LEU A 140 -6.47 -24.90 16.20
N ALA A 141 -6.37 -24.94 17.53
CA ALA A 141 -6.04 -26.14 18.25
C ALA A 141 -7.06 -27.27 18.00
N LYS A 142 -8.37 -26.94 17.94
CA LYS A 142 -9.42 -27.92 17.60
C LYS A 142 -9.30 -28.44 16.15
N VAL A 143 -9.04 -27.55 15.18
CA VAL A 143 -8.86 -27.92 13.78
C VAL A 143 -7.66 -28.83 13.63
N LEU A 144 -6.52 -28.50 14.22
CA LEU A 144 -5.33 -29.33 14.15
C LEU A 144 -5.55 -30.68 14.84
N LEU A 145 -6.15 -30.72 16.03
CA LEU A 145 -6.45 -31.96 16.74
C LEU A 145 -7.33 -32.90 15.91
N LYS A 146 -8.40 -32.39 15.32
CA LYS A 146 -9.28 -33.14 14.41
C LYS A 146 -8.49 -33.77 13.25
N ASN A 147 -7.63 -32.98 12.60
CA ASN A 147 -6.83 -33.45 11.46
C ASN A 147 -5.78 -34.50 11.89
N TYR A 148 -5.23 -34.40 13.11
CA TYR A 148 -4.37 -35.48 13.67
C TYR A 148 -5.14 -36.77 13.95
N GLU A 149 -6.37 -36.66 14.45
CA GLU A 149 -7.24 -37.84 14.68
C GLU A 149 -7.63 -38.52 13.37
N GLU A 150 -7.96 -37.74 12.33
CA GLU A 150 -8.29 -38.24 10.99
C GLU A 150 -7.07 -38.81 10.27
N SER A 151 -5.87 -38.28 10.54
CA SER A 151 -4.58 -38.76 10.03
C SER A 151 -4.53 -38.93 8.50
N ALA A 152 -5.14 -37.99 7.76
CA ALA A 152 -5.12 -38.00 6.29
C ALA A 152 -3.67 -37.94 5.78
N PRO A 153 -3.31 -38.73 4.74
CA PRO A 153 -1.93 -38.77 4.21
C PRO A 153 -1.39 -37.39 3.80
N GLU A 154 -2.23 -36.52 3.22
CA GLU A 154 -1.89 -35.16 2.78
C GLU A 154 -1.54 -34.28 3.97
N PHE A 155 -2.33 -34.36 5.05
CA PHE A 155 -2.07 -33.64 6.30
C PHE A 155 -0.77 -34.10 6.96
N LEU A 156 -0.56 -35.42 7.07
CA LEU A 156 0.68 -35.95 7.66
C LEU A 156 1.91 -35.56 6.84
N ALA A 157 1.82 -35.58 5.52
CA ALA A 157 2.90 -35.12 4.66
C ALA A 157 3.19 -33.62 4.85
N PHE A 158 2.15 -32.79 5.02
CA PHE A 158 2.29 -31.37 5.33
C PHE A 158 2.95 -31.14 6.69
N VAL A 159 2.54 -31.89 7.72
CA VAL A 159 3.16 -31.86 9.05
C VAL A 159 4.64 -32.25 8.98
N ASP A 160 4.97 -33.36 8.31
CA ASP A 160 6.35 -33.83 8.15
C ASP A 160 7.24 -32.83 7.42
N GLY A 161 6.66 -32.08 6.48
CA GLY A 161 7.38 -31.07 5.70
C GLY A 161 7.64 -29.76 6.45
N TYR A 162 6.73 -29.32 7.32
CA TYR A 162 6.74 -27.98 7.89
C TYR A 162 6.72 -27.90 9.41
N ALA A 163 6.37 -28.97 10.15
CA ALA A 163 6.49 -28.96 11.59
C ALA A 163 7.95 -29.13 12.02
N SER A 164 8.44 -28.24 12.84
CA SER A 164 9.81 -28.31 13.39
C SER A 164 9.88 -29.25 14.59
N GLY A 165 9.81 -30.55 14.35
CA GLY A 165 10.24 -31.65 15.24
C GLY A 165 9.65 -31.79 16.65
N ARG A 166 9.04 -30.76 17.26
CA ARG A 166 8.51 -30.82 18.64
C ARG A 166 7.22 -30.05 18.90
N ASN A 167 6.78 -29.18 18.00
CA ASN A 167 5.54 -28.43 18.14
C ASN A 167 4.99 -27.97 16.79
N ASP A 168 3.72 -27.63 16.76
CA ASP A 168 2.98 -27.20 15.57
C ASP A 168 2.91 -25.67 15.42
N ALA A 169 3.75 -24.93 16.15
CA ALA A 169 3.72 -23.48 16.14
C ALA A 169 3.96 -22.92 14.73
N ALA A 170 4.81 -23.57 13.93
CA ALA A 170 5.04 -23.18 12.54
C ALA A 170 3.79 -23.34 11.68
N LEU A 171 3.08 -24.49 11.80
CA LEU A 171 1.84 -24.75 11.07
C LEU A 171 0.75 -23.76 11.48
N SER A 172 0.58 -23.56 12.80
CA SER A 172 -0.35 -22.58 13.36
C SER A 172 -0.08 -21.17 12.82
N GLY A 173 1.18 -20.77 12.81
CA GLY A 173 1.60 -19.47 12.28
C GLY A 173 1.27 -19.31 10.79
N MET A 174 1.54 -20.32 9.97
CA MET A 174 1.24 -20.32 8.53
C MET A 174 -0.26 -20.21 8.25
N ILE A 175 -1.09 -21.00 8.94
CA ILE A 175 -2.55 -20.98 8.79
C ILE A 175 -3.11 -19.60 9.17
N LEU A 176 -2.72 -19.06 10.33
CA LEU A 176 -3.19 -17.74 10.78
C LEU A 176 -2.72 -16.61 9.86
N GLN A 177 -1.46 -16.64 9.42
CA GLN A 177 -0.93 -15.63 8.51
C GLN A 177 -1.67 -15.65 7.17
N LEU A 178 -1.92 -16.83 6.62
CA LEU A 178 -2.65 -16.97 5.36
C LEU A 178 -4.12 -16.56 5.52
N TYR A 179 -4.76 -16.92 6.63
CA TYR A 179 -6.10 -16.47 6.98
C TYR A 179 -6.18 -14.94 7.03
N GLU A 180 -5.33 -14.28 7.84
CA GLU A 180 -5.34 -12.82 7.99
C GLU A 180 -5.09 -12.12 6.64
N PHE A 181 -4.15 -12.64 5.85
CA PHE A 181 -3.85 -12.08 4.54
C PHE A 181 -5.03 -12.21 3.57
N SER A 182 -5.70 -13.37 3.56
CA SER A 182 -6.85 -13.61 2.68
C SER A 182 -8.02 -12.66 2.96
N ARG A 183 -8.16 -12.18 4.21
CA ARG A 183 -9.26 -11.27 4.63
C ARG A 183 -9.14 -9.87 4.03
N SER A 184 -8.02 -9.51 3.41
CA SER A 184 -7.88 -8.26 2.66
C SER A 184 -8.47 -8.30 1.25
N TYR A 185 -8.90 -9.48 0.79
CA TYR A 185 -9.54 -9.67 -0.51
C TYR A 185 -11.07 -9.78 -0.39
N PRO A 186 -11.83 -9.28 -1.37
CA PRO A 186 -13.29 -9.30 -1.33
C PRO A 186 -13.89 -10.69 -1.12
N TRP A 187 -13.26 -11.72 -1.71
CA TRP A 187 -13.70 -13.11 -1.68
C TRP A 187 -12.57 -14.03 -1.22
N PRO A 188 -12.31 -14.13 0.11
CA PRO A 188 -11.18 -14.87 0.68
C PRO A 188 -11.09 -16.31 0.18
N LYS A 189 -12.21 -17.03 0.16
CA LYS A 189 -12.25 -18.44 -0.32
C LYS A 189 -11.82 -18.56 -1.78
N LYS A 190 -12.34 -17.71 -2.66
CA LYS A 190 -11.97 -17.70 -4.09
C LYS A 190 -10.49 -17.38 -4.27
N TRP A 191 -10.01 -16.39 -3.53
CA TRP A 191 -8.60 -16.00 -3.56
C TRP A 191 -7.69 -17.14 -3.08
N LEU A 192 -8.02 -17.78 -1.95
CA LEU A 192 -7.25 -18.91 -1.42
C LEU A 192 -7.18 -20.09 -2.40
N LEU A 193 -8.28 -20.44 -3.03
CA LEU A 193 -8.33 -21.52 -4.03
C LEU A 193 -7.48 -21.16 -5.26
N ALA A 194 -7.60 -19.94 -5.78
CA ALA A 194 -6.79 -19.48 -6.90
C ALA A 194 -5.29 -19.41 -6.56
N ALA A 195 -4.96 -19.04 -5.31
CA ALA A 195 -3.58 -19.08 -4.82
C ALA A 195 -3.02 -20.51 -4.81
N ALA A 196 -3.79 -21.51 -4.36
CA ALA A 196 -3.37 -22.92 -4.42
C ALA A 196 -3.19 -23.39 -5.87
N GLU A 197 -4.11 -23.03 -6.77
CA GLU A 197 -4.03 -23.37 -8.20
C GLU A 197 -2.78 -22.80 -8.87
N SER A 198 -2.29 -21.63 -8.41
CA SER A 198 -1.07 -21.02 -8.94
C SER A 198 0.20 -21.86 -8.73
N TYR A 199 0.17 -22.83 -7.83
CA TYR A 199 1.22 -23.84 -7.64
C TYR A 199 1.14 -25.02 -8.61
N GLY A 200 0.14 -25.07 -9.48
CA GLY A 200 -0.08 -26.12 -10.48
C GLY A 200 0.93 -26.09 -11.63
N ILE A 201 2.22 -26.12 -11.29
CA ILE A 201 3.32 -26.12 -12.24
C ILE A 201 3.62 -27.55 -12.68
N GLU A 202 3.50 -27.83 -13.98
CA GLU A 202 3.74 -29.15 -14.56
C GLU A 202 5.16 -29.32 -15.10
N ASP A 203 5.68 -28.23 -15.70
CA ASP A 203 6.95 -28.18 -16.40
C ASP A 203 7.54 -26.76 -16.43
N GLU A 204 8.68 -26.58 -17.10
CA GLU A 204 9.35 -25.29 -17.25
C GLU A 204 8.48 -24.25 -17.99
N ALA A 205 7.69 -24.66 -18.97
CA ALA A 205 6.85 -23.74 -19.75
C ALA A 205 5.70 -23.17 -18.88
N SER A 206 5.07 -24.04 -18.06
CA SER A 206 4.05 -23.59 -17.10
C SER A 206 4.65 -22.75 -15.97
N LEU A 207 5.88 -23.01 -15.53
CA LEU A 207 6.62 -22.16 -14.60
C LEU A 207 6.84 -20.77 -15.19
N GLU A 208 7.33 -20.68 -16.42
CA GLU A 208 7.62 -19.42 -17.11
C GLU A 208 6.36 -18.56 -17.30
N SER A 209 5.20 -19.19 -17.58
CA SER A 209 3.93 -18.50 -17.80
C SER A 209 3.17 -18.14 -16.51
N ALA A 210 3.59 -18.63 -15.35
CA ALA A 210 2.92 -18.35 -14.08
C ALA A 210 2.94 -16.85 -13.74
N ALA A 211 1.84 -16.32 -13.18
CA ALA A 211 1.70 -14.89 -12.87
C ALA A 211 2.79 -14.38 -11.91
N PHE A 212 3.16 -15.17 -10.90
CA PHE A 212 4.25 -14.80 -9.99
C PHE A 212 5.61 -14.75 -10.69
N MET A 213 5.84 -15.59 -11.70
CA MET A 213 7.05 -15.60 -12.51
C MET A 213 7.16 -14.32 -13.34
N GLN A 214 6.06 -13.82 -13.91
CA GLN A 214 6.06 -12.54 -14.64
C GLN A 214 6.46 -11.37 -13.72
N SER A 215 5.99 -11.34 -12.49
CA SER A 215 6.40 -10.36 -11.49
C SER A 215 7.88 -10.49 -11.12
N LEU A 216 8.38 -11.73 -10.99
CA LEU A 216 9.79 -12.00 -10.75
C LEU A 216 10.66 -11.54 -11.91
N LEU A 217 10.27 -11.81 -13.16
CA LEU A 217 11.00 -11.37 -14.35
C LEU A 217 11.11 -9.84 -14.44
N GLN A 218 10.02 -9.12 -14.15
CA GLN A 218 10.05 -7.67 -14.07
C GLN A 218 11.04 -7.17 -13.01
N ASN A 219 11.06 -7.81 -11.84
CA ASN A 219 12.01 -7.47 -10.78
C ASN A 219 13.46 -7.78 -11.17
N LEU A 220 13.72 -8.94 -11.78
CA LEU A 220 15.07 -9.32 -12.26
C LEU A 220 15.57 -8.35 -13.32
N LYS A 221 14.71 -7.94 -14.26
CA LYS A 221 15.05 -6.95 -15.29
C LYS A 221 15.45 -5.63 -14.66
N ARG A 222 14.66 -5.12 -13.73
CA ARG A 222 14.93 -3.88 -12.99
C ARG A 222 16.27 -3.94 -12.25
N VAL A 223 16.51 -5.00 -11.47
CA VAL A 223 17.78 -5.15 -10.73
C VAL A 223 18.97 -5.27 -11.68
N SER A 224 18.77 -5.87 -12.85
CA SER A 224 19.81 -5.95 -13.87
C SER A 224 20.11 -4.58 -14.49
N GLU A 225 19.12 -3.73 -14.71
CA GLU A 225 19.28 -2.33 -15.13
C GLU A 225 20.04 -1.50 -14.07
N ASP A 226 19.76 -1.73 -12.78
CA ASP A 226 20.52 -1.12 -11.68
C ASP A 226 21.99 -1.54 -11.68
N LEU A 227 22.28 -2.83 -11.96
CA LEU A 227 23.66 -3.32 -12.14
C LEU A 227 24.37 -2.65 -13.32
N VAL A 228 23.66 -2.43 -14.45
CA VAL A 228 24.20 -1.68 -15.60
C VAL A 228 24.52 -0.24 -15.19
N ALA A 229 23.62 0.43 -14.48
CA ALA A 229 23.83 1.80 -14.04
C ALA A 229 25.02 1.91 -13.05
N LEU A 230 25.08 0.99 -12.07
CA LEU A 230 26.15 0.91 -11.09
C LEU A 230 27.53 0.70 -11.76
N SER A 231 27.61 -0.29 -12.65
CA SER A 231 28.83 -0.62 -13.40
C SER A 231 29.20 0.50 -14.38
N GLY A 232 28.22 1.11 -15.03
CA GLY A 232 28.43 2.28 -15.91
C GLY A 232 29.03 3.47 -15.17
N ARG A 233 28.57 3.73 -13.92
CA ARG A 233 29.17 4.76 -13.05
C ARG A 233 30.62 4.40 -12.69
N ALA A 234 30.88 3.16 -12.32
CA ALA A 234 32.23 2.72 -11.99
C ALA A 234 33.16 2.83 -13.21
N TYR A 235 32.70 2.41 -14.39
CA TYR A 235 33.45 2.54 -15.65
C TYR A 235 33.74 4.02 -16.01
N LYS A 236 32.73 4.90 -15.87
CA LYS A 236 32.91 6.32 -16.17
C LYS A 236 33.99 6.98 -15.29
N LEU A 237 34.07 6.63 -14.01
CA LEU A 237 35.11 7.13 -13.10
C LEU A 237 36.53 6.73 -13.53
N THR A 238 36.70 5.63 -14.27
CA THR A 238 38.00 5.24 -14.83
C THR A 238 38.42 6.05 -16.05
N GLN A 239 37.51 6.80 -16.63
CA GLN A 239 37.76 7.65 -17.82
C GLN A 239 38.09 9.10 -17.44
N ASP A 240 38.01 9.46 -16.15
CA ASP A 240 38.41 10.77 -15.67
C ASP A 240 39.96 10.90 -15.73
N ASP A 241 40.49 12.11 -15.93
CA ASP A 241 41.92 12.36 -16.05
C ASP A 241 42.72 11.92 -14.80
N ASP A 242 42.10 11.94 -13.61
CA ASP A 242 42.63 11.50 -12.32
C ASP A 242 42.05 10.14 -11.86
N GLY A 243 41.32 9.45 -12.75
CA GLY A 243 40.66 8.18 -12.44
C GLY A 243 41.55 6.96 -12.59
N PRO A 244 41.16 5.78 -12.05
CA PRO A 244 41.91 4.54 -12.13
C PRO A 244 41.76 3.85 -13.50
N ASP A 245 42.36 4.40 -14.56
CA ASP A 245 42.29 3.95 -15.96
C ASP A 245 42.69 2.48 -16.13
N MET A 246 43.63 1.97 -15.29
CA MET A 246 44.04 0.57 -15.31
C MET A 246 42.88 -0.42 -15.01
N TYR A 247 41.77 0.04 -14.47
CA TYR A 247 40.58 -0.80 -14.23
C TYR A 247 39.59 -0.76 -15.40
N ALA A 248 39.72 0.17 -16.34
CA ALA A 248 38.76 0.43 -17.41
C ALA A 248 38.37 -0.85 -18.19
N LYS A 249 39.37 -1.64 -18.62
CA LYS A 249 39.12 -2.88 -19.36
C LYS A 249 38.29 -3.91 -18.61
N ALA A 250 38.55 -4.09 -17.32
CA ALA A 250 37.78 -5.04 -16.50
C ALA A 250 36.34 -4.55 -16.28
N LEU A 251 36.15 -3.25 -16.04
CA LEU A 251 34.84 -2.65 -15.84
C LEU A 251 34.01 -2.56 -17.11
N GLU A 252 34.63 -2.34 -18.26
CA GLU A 252 33.96 -2.43 -19.56
C GLU A 252 33.43 -3.85 -19.81
N GLY A 253 34.24 -4.87 -19.48
CA GLY A 253 33.81 -6.26 -19.53
C GLY A 253 32.65 -6.58 -18.60
N ASP A 254 32.68 -6.07 -17.37
CA ASP A 254 31.60 -6.24 -16.40
C ASP A 254 30.32 -5.54 -16.89
N LEU A 255 30.42 -4.29 -17.40
CA LEU A 255 29.31 -3.53 -17.93
C LEU A 255 28.65 -4.22 -19.13
N LYS A 256 29.45 -4.80 -20.03
CA LYS A 256 28.94 -5.56 -21.18
C LYS A 256 28.10 -6.76 -20.72
N LYS A 257 28.62 -7.54 -19.75
CA LYS A 257 27.93 -8.72 -19.20
C LYS A 257 26.63 -8.33 -18.49
N TYR A 258 26.63 -7.24 -17.73
CA TYR A 258 25.39 -6.75 -17.09
C TYR A 258 24.34 -6.27 -18.13
N LYS A 259 24.76 -5.69 -19.25
CA LYS A 259 23.86 -5.37 -20.35
C LYS A 259 23.28 -6.62 -21.01
N GLU A 260 24.08 -7.69 -21.15
CA GLU A 260 23.58 -8.98 -21.65
C GLU A 260 22.54 -9.59 -20.70
N ILE A 261 22.77 -9.51 -19.37
CA ILE A 261 21.78 -9.93 -18.37
C ILE A 261 20.50 -9.08 -18.46
N ALA A 262 20.61 -7.76 -18.55
CA ALA A 262 19.45 -6.87 -18.64
C ALA A 262 18.62 -7.05 -19.91
N ALA A 263 19.23 -7.63 -20.96
CA ALA A 263 18.56 -7.98 -22.21
C ALA A 263 17.85 -9.34 -22.17
N SER A 264 17.94 -10.11 -21.05
CA SER A 264 17.24 -11.39 -20.91
C SER A 264 15.72 -11.19 -20.92
N GLU A 265 15.01 -12.11 -21.59
CA GLU A 265 13.55 -12.04 -21.75
C GLU A 265 12.82 -13.14 -20.98
N SER A 266 13.49 -14.28 -20.72
CA SER A 266 12.95 -15.43 -20.01
C SER A 266 13.67 -15.72 -18.70
N PHE A 267 13.03 -16.47 -17.81
CA PHE A 267 13.67 -16.92 -16.57
C PHE A 267 14.89 -17.82 -16.85
N ALA A 268 14.80 -18.66 -17.88
CA ALA A 268 15.91 -19.50 -18.31
C ALA A 268 17.11 -18.66 -18.79
N ASP A 269 16.88 -17.58 -19.56
CA ASP A 269 17.94 -16.67 -20.01
C ASP A 269 18.61 -15.97 -18.80
N PHE A 270 17.81 -15.45 -17.86
CA PHE A 270 18.35 -14.86 -16.62
C PHE A 270 19.18 -15.87 -15.85
N TYR A 271 18.66 -17.10 -15.67
CA TYR A 271 19.39 -18.16 -14.99
C TYR A 271 20.76 -18.41 -15.64
N GLN A 272 20.81 -18.60 -16.96
CA GLN A 272 22.05 -18.84 -17.68
C GLN A 272 23.03 -17.68 -17.55
N ASN A 273 22.56 -16.45 -17.77
CA ASN A 273 23.40 -15.26 -17.74
C ASN A 273 23.95 -14.95 -16.33
N TYR A 274 23.11 -15.08 -15.28
CA TYR A 274 23.56 -14.87 -13.91
C TYR A 274 24.50 -15.97 -13.41
N ARG A 275 24.24 -17.24 -13.74
CA ARG A 275 25.05 -18.39 -13.30
C ARG A 275 26.40 -18.46 -14.00
N ASN A 276 26.49 -18.07 -15.26
CA ASN A 276 27.71 -18.08 -16.05
C ASN A 276 28.55 -16.80 -15.91
N LEU A 277 28.07 -15.83 -15.11
CA LEU A 277 28.76 -14.56 -14.92
C LEU A 277 30.12 -14.76 -14.25
N SER A 278 31.17 -14.28 -14.90
CA SER A 278 32.54 -14.29 -14.40
C SER A 278 33.14 -12.90 -14.45
N TYR A 279 34.08 -12.62 -13.58
CA TYR A 279 34.69 -11.31 -13.46
C TYR A 279 36.20 -11.39 -13.73
N ASP A 280 36.68 -10.48 -14.59
CA ASP A 280 38.11 -10.34 -14.81
C ASP A 280 38.78 -9.77 -13.55
N ARG A 281 40.06 -10.19 -13.32
CA ARG A 281 40.84 -9.67 -12.23
C ARG A 281 41.18 -8.19 -12.50
N LEU A 282 41.01 -7.33 -11.49
CA LEU A 282 41.52 -5.97 -11.56
C LEU A 282 43.04 -5.94 -11.67
N ALA A 283 43.57 -5.01 -12.44
CA ALA A 283 44.99 -4.73 -12.49
C ALA A 283 45.51 -4.31 -11.11
N SER A 284 46.84 -4.33 -10.95
CA SER A 284 47.46 -3.84 -9.70
C SER A 284 47.31 -2.32 -9.62
N SER A 285 46.93 -1.82 -8.46
CA SER A 285 46.92 -0.36 -8.16
C SER A 285 48.30 0.17 -7.71
N ARG A 286 49.34 -0.66 -7.75
CA ARG A 286 50.67 -0.25 -7.33
C ARG A 286 51.25 0.81 -8.28
N GLY A 287 51.56 1.98 -7.72
CA GLY A 287 52.07 3.12 -8.49
C GLY A 287 51.00 3.99 -9.14
N PHE A 288 49.72 3.80 -8.77
CA PHE A 288 48.68 4.73 -9.12
C PHE A 288 48.91 6.07 -8.39
N ASP A 289 48.92 7.16 -9.14
CA ASP A 289 49.19 8.54 -8.67
C ASP A 289 47.98 9.48 -8.86
N GLY A 290 46.85 8.93 -9.24
CA GLY A 290 45.59 9.68 -9.39
C GLY A 290 44.81 9.81 -8.09
N ASN A 291 43.51 10.02 -8.18
CA ASN A 291 42.61 10.23 -7.04
C ASN A 291 42.28 8.93 -6.30
N GLU A 292 42.79 8.80 -5.06
CA GLU A 292 42.59 7.60 -4.22
C GLU A 292 41.12 7.41 -3.84
N GLU A 293 40.32 8.49 -3.67
CA GLU A 293 38.87 8.38 -3.36
C GLU A 293 38.11 7.75 -4.55
N LYS A 294 38.47 8.15 -5.78
CA LYS A 294 37.90 7.54 -6.98
C LYS A 294 38.29 6.08 -7.11
N LEU A 295 39.56 5.75 -6.79
CA LEU A 295 40.05 4.37 -6.80
C LEU A 295 39.23 3.47 -5.85
N GLU A 296 39.04 3.91 -4.61
CA GLU A 296 38.27 3.16 -3.62
C GLU A 296 36.78 3.12 -3.97
N LEU A 297 36.22 4.22 -4.48
CA LEU A 297 34.84 4.26 -4.92
C LEU A 297 34.58 3.26 -6.07
N VAL A 298 35.47 3.18 -7.05
CA VAL A 298 35.36 2.21 -8.16
C VAL A 298 35.38 0.77 -7.65
N LYS A 299 36.32 0.44 -6.72
CA LYS A 299 36.36 -0.88 -6.08
C LYS A 299 35.06 -1.18 -5.34
N LYS A 300 34.55 -0.22 -4.56
CA LYS A 300 33.32 -0.36 -3.79
C LYS A 300 32.11 -0.58 -4.69
N LEU A 301 31.93 0.23 -5.74
CA LEU A 301 30.83 0.07 -6.71
C LEU A 301 30.86 -1.30 -7.37
N ARG A 302 32.06 -1.76 -7.78
CA ARG A 302 32.24 -3.10 -8.36
C ARG A 302 31.86 -4.22 -7.40
N GLU A 303 32.30 -4.13 -6.14
CA GLU A 303 31.98 -5.14 -5.12
C GLU A 303 30.48 -5.16 -4.79
N MET A 304 29.84 -4.00 -4.69
CA MET A 304 28.37 -3.90 -4.55
C MET A 304 27.64 -4.65 -5.68
N GLY A 305 28.09 -4.49 -6.93
CA GLY A 305 27.51 -5.22 -8.07
C GLY A 305 27.68 -6.74 -7.94
N LYS A 306 28.87 -7.20 -7.54
CA LYS A 306 29.13 -8.64 -7.32
C LYS A 306 28.30 -9.21 -6.16
N ASP A 307 28.14 -8.47 -5.09
CA ASP A 307 27.36 -8.92 -3.94
C ASP A 307 25.86 -8.98 -4.27
N ALA A 308 25.36 -8.04 -5.06
CA ALA A 308 24.00 -8.10 -5.60
C ALA A 308 23.80 -9.36 -6.47
N VAL A 309 24.73 -9.67 -7.36
CA VAL A 309 24.70 -10.91 -8.18
C VAL A 309 24.73 -12.17 -7.31
N LYS A 310 25.61 -12.21 -6.29
CA LYS A 310 25.66 -13.34 -5.33
C LYS A 310 24.32 -13.52 -4.62
N LYS A 311 23.71 -12.41 -4.19
CA LYS A 311 22.38 -12.42 -3.52
C LYS A 311 21.31 -12.98 -4.45
N ILE A 312 21.24 -12.52 -5.69
CA ILE A 312 20.29 -12.99 -6.70
C ILE A 312 20.49 -14.48 -6.98
N ASN A 313 21.73 -14.92 -7.22
CA ASN A 313 22.04 -16.33 -7.45
C ASN A 313 21.64 -17.22 -6.27
N ARG A 314 21.82 -16.75 -5.05
CA ARG A 314 21.41 -17.47 -3.84
C ARG A 314 19.91 -17.52 -3.66
N GLN A 315 19.22 -16.46 -4.05
CA GLN A 315 17.77 -16.29 -3.80
C GLN A 315 16.92 -16.95 -4.89
N TYR A 316 17.30 -16.80 -6.17
CA TYR A 316 16.46 -17.20 -7.28
C TYR A 316 17.09 -18.28 -8.18
N PHE A 317 18.40 -18.34 -8.28
CA PHE A 317 19.12 -19.24 -9.19
C PHE A 317 19.93 -20.32 -8.47
N PHE A 318 19.44 -20.78 -7.31
CA PHE A 318 20.08 -21.84 -6.53
C PHE A 318 19.97 -23.21 -7.21
N THR A 319 19.01 -23.38 -8.13
CA THR A 319 18.79 -24.59 -8.94
C THR A 319 18.40 -24.23 -10.37
N SER A 320 18.36 -25.21 -11.29
CA SER A 320 17.92 -24.96 -12.67
C SER A 320 16.40 -24.81 -12.76
N PRO A 321 15.89 -24.13 -13.81
CA PRO A 321 14.45 -23.95 -14.03
C PRO A 321 13.68 -25.28 -14.07
N GLU A 322 14.23 -26.34 -14.67
CA GLU A 322 13.61 -27.64 -14.75
C GLU A 322 13.45 -28.29 -13.37
N ILE A 323 14.52 -28.21 -12.54
CA ILE A 323 14.46 -28.74 -11.17
C ILE A 323 13.53 -27.88 -10.32
N MET A 324 13.48 -26.57 -10.54
CA MET A 324 12.55 -25.68 -9.85
C MET A 324 11.10 -26.06 -10.15
N ALA A 325 10.75 -26.28 -11.41
CA ALA A 325 9.42 -26.73 -11.80
C ALA A 325 9.06 -28.07 -11.13
N GLU A 326 9.99 -29.04 -11.13
CA GLU A 326 9.78 -30.32 -10.45
C GLU A 326 9.59 -30.17 -8.92
N GLN A 327 10.36 -29.27 -8.29
CA GLN A 327 10.20 -28.98 -6.86
C GLN A 327 8.86 -28.29 -6.58
N MET A 328 8.42 -27.36 -7.39
CA MET A 328 7.11 -26.72 -7.26
C MET A 328 5.98 -27.71 -7.43
N LYS A 329 6.06 -28.61 -8.41
CA LYS A 329 5.11 -29.70 -8.58
C LYS A 329 4.98 -30.57 -7.32
N LYS A 330 6.10 -30.86 -6.64
CA LYS A 330 6.11 -31.60 -5.36
C LYS A 330 5.57 -30.77 -4.20
N THR A 331 5.66 -29.44 -4.26
CA THR A 331 5.19 -28.52 -3.22
C THR A 331 3.69 -28.23 -3.37
N ALA A 332 3.13 -28.31 -4.57
CA ALA A 332 1.73 -28.00 -4.84
C ALA A 332 0.72 -28.71 -3.90
N PRO A 333 0.85 -30.01 -3.58
CA PRO A 333 -0.03 -30.67 -2.61
C PRO A 333 0.05 -30.07 -1.21
N MET A 334 1.23 -29.57 -0.79
CA MET A 334 1.43 -28.92 0.50
C MET A 334 0.75 -27.55 0.55
N ALA A 335 0.84 -26.79 -0.55
CA ALA A 335 0.14 -25.51 -0.68
C ALA A 335 -1.39 -25.70 -0.67
N ALA A 336 -1.88 -26.71 -1.37
CA ALA A 336 -3.29 -27.07 -1.36
C ALA A 336 -3.77 -27.49 0.04
N GLU A 337 -2.98 -28.25 0.79
CA GLU A 337 -3.31 -28.65 2.16
C GLU A 337 -3.30 -27.47 3.12
N LEU A 338 -2.34 -26.54 3.00
CA LEU A 338 -2.35 -25.30 3.79
C LEU A 338 -3.62 -24.49 3.53
N VAL A 339 -4.02 -24.36 2.26
CA VAL A 339 -5.27 -23.66 1.90
C VAL A 339 -6.49 -24.39 2.46
N ARG A 340 -6.55 -25.71 2.37
CA ARG A 340 -7.63 -26.52 2.96
C ARG A 340 -7.77 -26.30 4.46
N LEU A 341 -6.65 -26.34 5.19
CA LEU A 341 -6.61 -26.10 6.64
C LEU A 341 -7.02 -24.66 6.99
N THR A 342 -6.60 -23.70 6.17
CA THR A 342 -6.98 -22.28 6.35
C THR A 342 -8.49 -22.10 6.15
N LEU A 343 -9.07 -22.73 5.15
CA LEU A 343 -10.53 -22.70 4.92
C LEU A 343 -11.30 -23.40 6.04
N GLU A 344 -10.83 -24.56 6.53
CA GLU A 344 -11.43 -25.27 7.65
C GLU A 344 -11.36 -24.42 8.94
N PHE A 345 -10.24 -23.71 9.14
CA PHE A 345 -10.10 -22.76 10.24
C PHE A 345 -11.10 -21.61 10.11
N ASP A 346 -11.20 -20.97 8.94
CA ASP A 346 -12.12 -19.86 8.69
C ASP A 346 -13.58 -20.25 8.94
N GLU A 347 -14.01 -21.40 8.41
CA GLU A 347 -15.35 -21.94 8.62
C GLU A 347 -15.64 -22.21 10.11
N THR A 348 -14.68 -22.83 10.82
CA THR A 348 -14.84 -23.17 12.24
C THR A 348 -14.83 -21.91 13.11
N PHE A 349 -13.93 -20.96 12.81
CA PHE A 349 -13.82 -19.70 13.56
C PHE A 349 -15.07 -18.82 13.35
N THR A 350 -15.57 -18.74 12.13
CA THR A 350 -16.82 -18.04 11.81
C THR A 350 -18.02 -18.66 12.53
N ALA A 351 -18.11 -19.99 12.57
CA ALA A 351 -19.17 -20.69 13.31
C ALA A 351 -19.09 -20.40 14.82
N GLU A 352 -17.90 -20.41 15.42
CA GLU A 352 -17.72 -20.13 16.85
C GLU A 352 -18.01 -18.63 17.18
N LYS A 353 -17.62 -17.68 16.30
CA LYS A 353 -18.00 -16.27 16.43
C LYS A 353 -19.52 -16.11 16.41
N ARG A 354 -20.20 -16.73 15.43
CA ARG A 354 -21.68 -16.71 15.34
C ARG A 354 -22.35 -17.29 16.57
N ARG A 355 -21.86 -18.44 17.08
CA ARG A 355 -22.39 -19.05 18.31
C ARG A 355 -22.28 -18.15 19.54
N LYS A 356 -21.27 -17.27 19.58
CA LYS A 356 -21.04 -16.30 20.66
C LYS A 356 -21.62 -14.92 20.37
N ASN A 357 -22.30 -14.71 19.25
CA ASN A 357 -22.75 -13.41 18.73
C ASN A 357 -21.62 -12.38 18.64
N LEU A 358 -20.44 -12.84 18.20
CA LEU A 358 -19.24 -12.02 18.01
C LEU A 358 -19.00 -11.74 16.55
N VAL A 359 -18.47 -10.55 16.26
CA VAL A 359 -17.88 -10.17 14.97
C VAL A 359 -16.52 -9.53 15.23
N ASP A 360 -15.60 -9.66 14.28
CA ASP A 360 -14.35 -8.90 14.25
C ASP A 360 -14.42 -7.77 13.21
N PHE A 361 -13.37 -6.96 13.11
CA PHE A 361 -13.34 -5.85 12.16
C PHE A 361 -13.37 -6.33 10.69
N HIS A 362 -12.73 -7.43 10.36
CA HIS A 362 -12.81 -8.01 9.01
C HIS A 362 -14.23 -8.49 8.67
N ASP A 363 -14.94 -9.03 9.67
CA ASP A 363 -16.35 -9.41 9.47
C ASP A 363 -17.21 -8.22 9.09
N LEU A 364 -16.95 -7.02 9.66
CA LEU A 364 -17.73 -5.83 9.31
C LEU A 364 -17.65 -5.51 7.82
N GLU A 365 -16.43 -5.51 7.25
CA GLU A 365 -16.24 -5.25 5.84
C GLU A 365 -16.87 -6.35 4.97
N HIS A 366 -16.61 -7.62 5.27
CA HIS A 366 -17.14 -8.74 4.48
C HIS A 366 -18.65 -8.89 4.58
N PHE A 367 -19.25 -8.64 5.74
CA PHE A 367 -20.71 -8.68 5.88
C PHE A 367 -21.38 -7.53 5.12
N ALA A 368 -20.84 -6.32 5.17
CA ALA A 368 -21.32 -5.21 4.37
C ALA A 368 -21.18 -5.51 2.87
N LEU A 369 -20.04 -6.08 2.45
CA LEU A 369 -19.84 -6.52 1.07
C LEU A 369 -20.88 -7.57 0.65
N ASN A 370 -21.14 -8.57 1.50
CA ASN A 370 -22.14 -9.61 1.22
C ASN A 370 -23.58 -9.06 1.18
N ILE A 371 -23.88 -7.99 1.91
CA ILE A 371 -25.17 -7.28 1.80
C ILE A 371 -25.28 -6.55 0.45
N PHE A 372 -24.18 -6.00 -0.06
CA PHE A 372 -24.17 -5.20 -1.28
C PHE A 372 -23.97 -5.98 -2.57
N VAL A 373 -23.18 -7.05 -2.54
CA VAL A 373 -22.76 -7.78 -3.75
C VAL A 373 -23.03 -9.27 -3.57
N ASP A 374 -23.49 -9.89 -4.63
CA ASP A 374 -23.63 -11.33 -4.71
C ASP A 374 -22.29 -11.96 -5.10
N GLU A 375 -21.74 -12.79 -4.23
CA GLU A 375 -20.41 -13.38 -4.42
C GLU A 375 -20.29 -14.23 -5.68
N GLU A 376 -21.35 -14.96 -6.05
CA GLU A 376 -21.29 -15.89 -7.18
C GLU A 376 -21.34 -15.18 -8.52
N THR A 377 -22.22 -14.19 -8.63
CA THR A 377 -22.46 -13.47 -9.88
C THR A 377 -21.66 -12.17 -10.00
N GLY A 378 -21.11 -11.64 -8.90
CA GLY A 378 -20.47 -10.33 -8.84
C GLY A 378 -21.44 -9.15 -9.03
N LYS A 379 -22.77 -9.40 -9.05
CA LYS A 379 -23.77 -8.36 -9.26
C LYS A 379 -24.14 -7.68 -7.96
N VAL A 380 -24.42 -6.39 -8.06
CA VAL A 380 -24.95 -5.64 -6.93
C VAL A 380 -26.36 -6.09 -6.56
N LYS A 381 -26.64 -6.13 -5.27
CA LYS A 381 -27.95 -6.48 -4.71
C LYS A 381 -28.83 -5.22 -4.57
N LYS A 382 -30.12 -5.45 -4.31
CA LYS A 382 -31.11 -4.38 -4.16
C LYS A 382 -30.72 -3.35 -3.09
N THR A 383 -30.15 -3.81 -1.98
CA THR A 383 -29.71 -2.93 -0.90
C THR A 383 -28.62 -1.97 -1.37
N ALA A 384 -27.66 -2.40 -2.18
CA ALA A 384 -26.67 -1.50 -2.77
C ALA A 384 -27.32 -0.45 -3.69
N GLU A 385 -28.36 -0.83 -4.45
CA GLU A 385 -29.10 0.11 -5.28
C GLU A 385 -29.83 1.19 -4.44
N GLU A 386 -30.36 0.84 -3.28
CA GLU A 386 -30.97 1.79 -2.33
C GLU A 386 -29.93 2.81 -1.81
N PHE A 387 -28.69 2.37 -1.52
CA PHE A 387 -27.60 3.25 -1.14
C PHE A 387 -27.12 4.12 -2.30
N ARG A 388 -27.06 3.60 -3.54
CA ARG A 388 -26.78 4.37 -4.76
C ARG A 388 -27.77 5.52 -4.96
N ASP A 389 -29.05 5.26 -4.71
CA ASP A 389 -30.10 6.28 -4.81
C ASP A 389 -30.03 7.30 -3.68
N ASN A 390 -29.57 6.85 -2.50
CA ASN A 390 -29.44 7.71 -1.34
C ASN A 390 -28.26 8.68 -1.46
N PHE A 391 -27.04 8.18 -1.73
CA PHE A 391 -25.86 9.03 -1.72
C PHE A 391 -25.66 9.80 -3.02
N LYS A 392 -25.68 11.13 -2.92
CA LYS A 392 -25.41 12.03 -4.04
C LYS A 392 -23.92 12.14 -4.33
N GLU A 393 -23.10 12.09 -3.30
CA GLU A 393 -21.64 12.03 -3.43
C GLU A 393 -21.07 11.15 -2.32
N ILE A 394 -20.03 10.38 -2.66
CA ILE A 394 -19.25 9.53 -1.76
C ILE A 394 -17.85 10.09 -1.75
N MET A 395 -17.40 10.56 -0.60
CA MET A 395 -16.13 11.24 -0.40
C MET A 395 -15.21 10.38 0.47
N ILE A 396 -14.00 10.13 0.00
CA ILE A 396 -13.03 9.26 0.68
C ILE A 396 -11.76 10.07 0.92
N ASP A 397 -11.42 10.27 2.19
CA ASP A 397 -10.16 10.87 2.63
C ASP A 397 -9.10 9.78 2.84
N GLU A 398 -7.84 10.10 2.58
CA GLU A 398 -6.68 9.19 2.63
C GLU A 398 -6.88 7.91 1.79
N TYR A 399 -7.41 8.06 0.58
CA TYR A 399 -7.75 6.95 -0.31
C TYR A 399 -6.58 6.00 -0.61
N GLN A 400 -5.31 6.45 -0.52
CA GLN A 400 -4.12 5.61 -0.69
C GLN A 400 -3.99 4.50 0.36
N ASP A 401 -4.74 4.56 1.45
CA ASP A 401 -4.72 3.57 2.53
C ASP A 401 -5.90 2.59 2.47
N SER A 402 -6.70 2.63 1.39
CA SER A 402 -7.80 1.69 1.15
C SER A 402 -7.30 0.30 0.72
N ASN A 403 -8.08 -0.74 1.06
CA ASN A 403 -7.89 -2.11 0.58
C ASN A 403 -8.90 -2.51 -0.49
N GLU A 404 -8.75 -3.70 -1.10
CA GLU A 404 -9.65 -4.17 -2.16
C GLU A 404 -11.10 -4.41 -1.68
N VAL A 405 -11.30 -4.81 -0.42
CA VAL A 405 -12.64 -5.02 0.15
C VAL A 405 -13.37 -3.69 0.24
N GLN A 406 -12.71 -2.67 0.80
CA GLN A 406 -13.23 -1.31 0.94
C GLN A 406 -13.54 -0.69 -0.42
N GLU A 407 -12.63 -0.83 -1.39
CA GLU A 407 -12.86 -0.37 -2.76
C GLU A 407 -14.09 -1.03 -3.37
N THR A 408 -14.24 -2.35 -3.19
CA THR A 408 -15.39 -3.09 -3.73
C THR A 408 -16.70 -2.65 -3.08
N ILE A 409 -16.71 -2.40 -1.76
CA ILE A 409 -17.87 -1.86 -1.03
C ILE A 409 -18.28 -0.49 -1.58
N LEU A 410 -17.32 0.43 -1.68
CA LEU A 410 -17.57 1.81 -2.13
C LEU A 410 -18.01 1.85 -3.58
N ARG A 411 -17.41 1.03 -4.43
CA ARG A 411 -17.81 0.86 -5.83
C ARG A 411 -19.22 0.29 -5.96
N ALA A 412 -19.60 -0.69 -5.13
CA ALA A 412 -20.94 -1.29 -5.14
C ALA A 412 -22.04 -0.27 -4.87
N ILE A 413 -21.81 0.73 -4.04
CA ILE A 413 -22.77 1.80 -3.72
C ILE A 413 -22.55 3.09 -4.54
N SER A 414 -21.54 3.13 -5.42
CA SER A 414 -21.32 4.22 -6.37
C SER A 414 -22.28 4.09 -7.57
N ARG A 415 -22.39 5.15 -8.37
CA ARG A 415 -23.24 5.18 -9.55
C ARG A 415 -22.49 4.93 -10.86
N GLU A 416 -21.21 4.59 -10.78
CA GLU A 416 -20.33 4.43 -11.95
C GLU A 416 -20.89 3.41 -12.97
N GLU A 417 -21.46 2.29 -12.50
CA GLU A 417 -22.08 1.29 -13.37
C GLU A 417 -23.34 1.78 -14.12
N ARG A 418 -23.96 2.86 -13.62
CA ARG A 418 -25.10 3.51 -14.28
C ARG A 418 -24.66 4.60 -15.27
N GLY A 419 -23.34 4.83 -15.42
CA GLY A 419 -22.80 5.94 -16.19
C GLY A 419 -22.95 7.30 -15.53
N GLU A 420 -23.29 7.33 -14.25
CA GLU A 420 -23.31 8.52 -13.40
C GLU A 420 -22.08 8.50 -12.50
N TYR A 421 -21.55 9.66 -12.15
CA TYR A 421 -20.27 9.76 -11.43
C TYR A 421 -20.45 10.54 -10.13
N ASN A 422 -20.18 9.90 -9.00
CA ASN A 422 -20.38 10.46 -7.67
C ASN A 422 -19.27 10.11 -6.66
N LEU A 423 -18.10 9.65 -7.14
CA LEU A 423 -16.95 9.35 -6.27
C LEU A 423 -16.00 10.55 -6.23
N PHE A 424 -15.66 10.95 -5.01
CA PHE A 424 -14.63 11.94 -4.73
C PHE A 424 -13.57 11.31 -3.81
N MET A 425 -12.38 11.15 -4.29
CA MET A 425 -11.27 10.51 -3.59
C MET A 425 -10.15 11.51 -3.42
N VAL A 426 -9.60 11.64 -2.22
CA VAL A 426 -8.44 12.47 -1.95
C VAL A 426 -7.38 11.68 -1.20
N GLY A 427 -6.12 11.85 -1.59
CA GLY A 427 -5.02 11.15 -0.97
C GLY A 427 -3.66 11.57 -1.52
N ASP A 428 -2.63 10.93 -1.00
CA ASP A 428 -1.25 11.07 -1.48
C ASP A 428 -0.56 9.71 -1.41
N VAL A 429 -0.36 9.08 -2.54
CA VAL A 429 0.28 7.76 -2.61
C VAL A 429 1.67 7.74 -1.96
N LYS A 430 2.37 8.89 -1.92
CA LYS A 430 3.67 9.04 -1.25
C LYS A 430 3.57 8.96 0.28
N GLN A 431 2.35 9.10 0.84
CA GLN A 431 2.06 8.99 2.27
C GLN A 431 1.44 7.64 2.64
N SER A 432 1.34 6.67 1.72
CA SER A 432 0.87 5.32 2.05
C SER A 432 1.90 4.60 2.92
N ILE A 433 1.57 4.46 4.20
CA ILE A 433 2.42 3.80 5.22
C ILE A 433 1.70 2.64 5.92
N TYR A 434 0.48 2.31 5.50
CA TYR A 434 -0.36 1.29 6.15
C TYR A 434 -0.39 -0.05 5.39
N ARG A 435 0.64 -0.36 4.60
CA ARG A 435 0.75 -1.66 3.92
C ARG A 435 0.71 -2.85 4.88
N PHE A 436 1.19 -2.68 6.12
CA PHE A 436 1.08 -3.68 7.18
C PHE A 436 -0.37 -3.92 7.65
N ARG A 437 -1.31 -3.03 7.30
CA ARG A 437 -2.77 -3.18 7.45
C ARG A 437 -3.43 -3.58 6.13
N GLN A 438 -2.67 -4.13 5.20
CA GLN A 438 -3.15 -4.57 3.88
C GLN A 438 -3.69 -3.44 2.99
N ALA A 439 -3.28 -2.18 3.23
CA ALA A 439 -3.53 -1.10 2.28
C ALA A 439 -2.90 -1.43 0.92
N GLU A 440 -3.64 -1.15 -0.16
CA GLU A 440 -3.23 -1.42 -1.54
C GLU A 440 -3.07 -0.11 -2.34
N PRO A 441 -1.88 0.52 -2.30
CA PRO A 441 -1.62 1.76 -3.04
C PRO A 441 -1.80 1.62 -4.55
N GLY A 442 -1.79 0.40 -5.08
CA GLY A 442 -2.07 0.10 -6.48
C GLY A 442 -3.42 0.62 -6.94
N LEU A 443 -4.45 0.58 -6.07
CA LEU A 443 -5.78 1.13 -6.33
C LEU A 443 -5.74 2.64 -6.64
N PHE A 444 -4.97 3.38 -5.86
CA PHE A 444 -4.74 4.81 -6.11
C PHE A 444 -4.01 5.05 -7.43
N LEU A 445 -2.92 4.31 -7.68
CA LEU A 445 -2.11 4.46 -8.88
C LEU A 445 -2.86 4.11 -10.16
N GLU A 446 -3.71 3.09 -10.14
CA GLU A 446 -4.58 2.72 -11.26
C GLU A 446 -5.53 3.86 -11.62
N LYS A 447 -6.25 4.41 -10.63
CA LYS A 447 -7.15 5.54 -10.85
C LYS A 447 -6.39 6.80 -11.25
N TYR A 448 -5.21 7.04 -10.67
CA TYR A 448 -4.33 8.15 -11.04
C TYR A 448 -3.93 8.13 -12.52
N ALA A 449 -3.61 6.95 -13.04
CA ALA A 449 -3.32 6.76 -14.45
C ALA A 449 -4.58 6.91 -15.32
N ARG A 450 -5.68 6.25 -14.94
CA ARG A 450 -6.93 6.23 -15.71
C ARG A 450 -7.59 7.61 -15.82
N TYR A 451 -7.68 8.36 -14.73
CA TYR A 451 -8.34 9.67 -14.71
C TYR A 451 -7.51 10.79 -15.34
N GLY A 452 -6.26 10.52 -15.68
CA GLY A 452 -5.43 11.41 -16.50
C GLY A 452 -5.73 11.39 -18.00
N THR A 453 -6.54 10.41 -18.48
CA THR A 453 -6.79 10.14 -19.92
C THR A 453 -8.23 10.45 -20.38
N GLU A 454 -9.01 11.21 -19.62
CA GLU A 454 -10.43 11.56 -19.90
C GLU A 454 -11.42 10.38 -19.81
N ASP A 455 -10.99 9.19 -19.43
CA ASP A 455 -11.86 8.01 -19.35
C ASP A 455 -12.55 7.92 -17.97
N GLY A 456 -13.73 8.53 -17.88
CA GLY A 456 -14.68 8.34 -16.76
C GLY A 456 -14.38 9.12 -15.48
N GLY A 457 -13.29 9.89 -15.39
CA GLY A 457 -12.93 10.64 -14.19
C GLY A 457 -12.01 11.81 -14.46
N VAL A 458 -11.81 12.64 -13.45
CA VAL A 458 -10.89 13.80 -13.49
C VAL A 458 -9.85 13.65 -12.38
N ARG A 459 -8.58 13.76 -12.75
CA ARG A 459 -7.47 13.91 -11.81
C ARG A 459 -7.18 15.40 -11.60
N VAL A 460 -7.00 15.77 -10.34
CA VAL A 460 -6.51 17.11 -9.96
C VAL A 460 -5.34 16.96 -9.00
N ASP A 461 -4.22 17.56 -9.34
CA ASP A 461 -3.00 17.50 -8.55
C ASP A 461 -2.82 18.78 -7.74
N LEU A 462 -2.70 18.68 -6.40
CA LEU A 462 -2.47 19.80 -5.49
C LEU A 462 -1.01 19.77 -5.02
N HIS A 463 -0.14 20.51 -5.71
CA HIS A 463 1.31 20.47 -5.48
C HIS A 463 1.79 21.51 -4.44
N GLN A 464 0.99 22.54 -4.14
CA GLN A 464 1.41 23.64 -3.27
C GLN A 464 1.28 23.25 -1.80
N ASN A 465 2.37 23.45 -1.04
CA ASN A 465 2.40 23.25 0.40
C ASN A 465 2.27 24.59 1.13
N PHE A 466 1.23 24.69 1.99
CA PHE A 466 0.93 25.87 2.80
C PHE A 466 1.34 25.71 4.27
N ARG A 467 1.92 24.55 4.64
CA ARG A 467 2.28 24.19 6.02
C ARG A 467 3.72 24.51 6.37
N SER A 468 4.63 24.32 5.42
CA SER A 468 6.07 24.30 5.67
C SER A 468 6.82 25.40 4.93
N ARG A 469 7.94 25.85 5.51
CA ARG A 469 8.85 26.82 4.88
C ARG A 469 9.56 26.19 3.68
N LYS A 470 9.98 27.03 2.73
CA LYS A 470 10.69 26.61 1.52
C LYS A 470 11.93 25.77 1.83
N SER A 471 12.72 26.12 2.86
CA SER A 471 13.92 25.37 3.24
C SER A 471 13.62 23.91 3.63
N VAL A 472 12.49 23.66 4.31
CA VAL A 472 12.04 22.32 4.66
C VAL A 472 11.65 21.55 3.40
N LEU A 473 10.89 22.18 2.50
CA LEU A 473 10.45 21.55 1.25
C LEU A 473 11.63 21.22 0.34
N ASP A 474 12.59 22.14 0.20
CA ASP A 474 13.81 21.90 -0.59
C ASP A 474 14.62 20.71 -0.04
N SER A 475 14.71 20.57 1.29
CA SER A 475 15.40 19.44 1.94
C SER A 475 14.70 18.13 1.66
N VAL A 476 13.36 18.09 1.81
CA VAL A 476 12.54 16.92 1.52
C VAL A 476 12.68 16.54 0.04
N ASN A 477 12.49 17.50 -0.87
CA ASN A 477 12.64 17.28 -2.31
C ASN A 477 14.04 16.73 -2.66
N HIS A 478 15.10 17.30 -2.04
CA HIS A 478 16.48 16.86 -2.29
C HIS A 478 16.69 15.37 -2.00
N VAL A 479 16.10 14.87 -0.91
CA VAL A 479 16.19 13.46 -0.53
C VAL A 479 15.34 12.60 -1.47
N PHE A 480 14.07 12.99 -1.68
CA PHE A 480 13.11 12.15 -2.39
C PHE A 480 13.36 12.07 -3.90
N TYR A 481 13.92 13.09 -4.55
CA TYR A 481 14.41 12.98 -5.93
C TYR A 481 15.44 11.86 -6.14
N ARG A 482 16.12 11.43 -5.07
CA ARG A 482 17.14 10.37 -5.12
C ARG A 482 16.65 9.03 -4.57
N ALA A 483 15.77 9.08 -3.58
CA ALA A 483 15.35 7.89 -2.84
C ALA A 483 14.03 7.31 -3.34
N MET A 484 13.11 8.13 -3.86
CA MET A 484 11.78 7.68 -4.28
C MET A 484 11.71 7.57 -5.80
N THR A 485 11.86 6.34 -6.29
CA THR A 485 11.76 5.99 -7.69
C THR A 485 10.68 4.92 -7.87
N LYS A 486 10.22 4.69 -9.11
CA LYS A 486 9.32 3.55 -9.41
C LYS A 486 9.84 2.23 -8.85
N ASN A 487 11.16 2.10 -8.81
CA ASN A 487 11.82 0.89 -8.35
C ASN A 487 11.85 0.74 -6.83
N LEU A 488 11.85 1.82 -6.07
CA LEU A 488 11.96 1.78 -4.61
C LEU A 488 10.65 2.14 -3.88
N GLY A 489 9.73 2.86 -4.51
CA GLY A 489 8.50 3.31 -3.87
C GLY A 489 7.25 3.16 -4.74
N ASN A 490 7.36 2.49 -5.90
CA ASN A 490 6.31 2.40 -6.92
C ASN A 490 5.86 3.75 -7.50
N VAL A 491 6.49 4.84 -7.08
CA VAL A 491 6.18 6.23 -7.47
C VAL A 491 7.45 6.90 -7.93
N GLU A 492 7.40 7.57 -9.08
CA GLU A 492 8.49 8.43 -9.55
C GLU A 492 8.35 9.82 -8.93
N TYR A 493 9.34 10.23 -8.12
CA TYR A 493 9.37 11.57 -7.55
C TYR A 493 9.97 12.56 -8.55
N SER A 494 9.11 12.99 -9.49
CA SER A 494 9.46 14.00 -10.50
C SER A 494 9.15 15.42 -9.99
N GLU A 495 9.41 16.42 -10.84
CA GLU A 495 9.03 17.82 -10.56
C GLU A 495 7.53 17.97 -10.30
N ASP A 496 6.70 17.20 -11.01
CA ASP A 496 5.25 17.19 -10.80
C ASP A 496 4.83 16.58 -9.46
N ALA A 497 5.66 15.69 -8.88
CA ALA A 497 5.40 15.07 -7.58
C ALA A 497 6.03 15.86 -6.42
N ALA A 498 6.89 16.84 -6.72
CA ALA A 498 7.64 17.61 -5.74
C ALA A 498 6.73 18.58 -4.94
N LEU A 499 7.21 18.96 -3.76
CA LEU A 499 6.53 19.92 -2.90
C LEU A 499 6.90 21.35 -3.31
N HIS A 500 5.91 22.17 -3.66
CA HIS A 500 6.10 23.56 -4.04
C HIS A 500 5.63 24.51 -2.92
N PRO A 501 6.37 25.60 -2.62
CA PRO A 501 5.93 26.58 -1.62
C PRO A 501 4.62 27.27 -2.04
N GLY A 502 3.57 27.15 -1.21
CA GLY A 502 2.27 27.81 -1.40
C GLY A 502 2.04 28.99 -0.47
N ALA A 503 2.88 29.16 0.57
CA ALA A 503 2.76 30.24 1.54
C ALA A 503 4.10 30.94 1.76
N VAL A 504 4.01 32.22 2.11
CA VAL A 504 5.15 33.04 2.54
C VAL A 504 5.11 33.14 4.07
N PHE A 505 6.18 32.73 4.72
CA PHE A 505 6.33 32.80 6.16
C PHE A 505 7.20 34.00 6.54
N ALA A 506 6.88 34.62 7.67
CA ALA A 506 7.73 35.68 8.23
C ALA A 506 9.16 35.15 8.47
N GLU A 507 10.16 36.02 8.26
CA GLU A 507 11.54 35.66 8.59
C GLU A 507 11.66 35.39 10.09
N CYS A 508 12.42 34.35 10.44
CA CYS A 508 12.71 34.02 11.82
C CYS A 508 13.93 34.86 12.25
N PRO A 509 13.81 35.72 13.26
CA PRO A 509 14.92 36.59 13.67
C PRO A 509 16.05 35.88 14.40
N ASP A 510 15.78 34.66 14.95
CA ASP A 510 16.78 33.88 15.65
C ASP A 510 17.51 32.92 14.69
N HIS A 511 18.76 33.27 14.43
CA HIS A 511 19.63 32.64 13.44
C HIS A 511 20.28 31.33 13.92
N GLU A 512 20.08 30.87 15.14
CA GLU A 512 20.76 29.68 15.65
C GLU A 512 20.30 28.38 14.94
N THR A 513 19.06 28.31 14.49
CA THR A 513 18.55 27.17 13.71
C THR A 513 18.38 27.45 12.22
N GLY A 514 18.83 28.57 11.72
CA GLY A 514 18.97 29.13 10.36
C GLY A 514 18.23 28.52 9.18
N GLY A 515 17.27 27.60 9.38
CA GLY A 515 16.55 26.92 8.30
C GLY A 515 17.43 26.00 7.45
N LYS A 516 18.59 25.59 7.94
CA LYS A 516 19.49 24.62 7.30
C LYS A 516 19.16 23.20 7.74
N THR A 517 19.26 22.28 6.81
CA THR A 517 19.19 20.85 7.11
C THR A 517 20.50 20.41 7.74
N GLU A 518 20.44 19.76 8.88
CA GLU A 518 21.58 19.17 9.56
C GLU A 518 21.56 17.65 9.38
N LEU A 519 22.73 17.07 9.09
CA LEU A 519 22.93 15.63 9.04
C LEU A 519 23.81 15.25 10.23
N LEU A 520 23.23 14.57 11.20
CA LEU A 520 23.98 14.01 12.33
C LEU A 520 24.42 12.60 11.95
N LEU A 521 25.73 12.36 11.99
CA LEU A 521 26.34 11.07 11.71
C LEU A 521 26.98 10.54 13.00
N ALA A 522 26.44 9.43 13.54
CA ALA A 522 27.03 8.71 14.64
C ALA A 522 27.80 7.50 14.08
N ASP A 523 29.13 7.53 14.20
CA ASP A 523 29.98 6.36 13.87
C ASP A 523 30.25 5.57 15.16
N THR A 524 29.58 4.45 15.34
CA THR A 524 29.73 3.59 16.52
C THR A 524 30.97 2.69 16.43
N GLY A 525 31.71 2.68 15.30
CA GLY A 525 32.90 1.85 15.10
C GLY A 525 32.64 0.33 15.11
N LYS A 526 31.36 -0.09 15.23
CA LYS A 526 30.94 -1.50 15.26
C LYS A 526 30.14 -1.83 14.00
N ALA A 527 30.34 -3.02 13.45
CA ALA A 527 29.42 -3.55 12.46
C ALA A 527 28.03 -3.72 13.12
N VAL A 528 26.97 -3.29 12.43
CA VAL A 528 25.58 -3.41 12.89
C VAL A 528 25.26 -4.89 13.10
N THR A 529 25.36 -5.36 14.33
CA THR A 529 24.77 -6.61 14.81
C THR A 529 23.67 -6.22 15.77
N GLY A 530 22.58 -7.02 15.87
CA GLY A 530 21.32 -6.64 16.55
C GLY A 530 21.42 -6.11 17.99
N GLU A 531 22.60 -6.17 18.63
CA GLU A 531 22.87 -5.54 19.92
C GLU A 531 23.25 -4.04 19.80
N ALA A 532 23.57 -3.56 18.59
CA ALA A 532 23.94 -2.17 18.34
C ALA A 532 22.69 -1.24 18.23
N ASP A 533 21.52 -1.79 17.97
CA ASP A 533 20.30 -1.00 17.80
C ASP A 533 19.81 -0.38 19.13
N GLU A 534 20.01 -1.06 20.25
CA GLU A 534 19.64 -0.52 21.57
C GLU A 534 20.59 0.60 22.03
N GLU A 535 21.91 0.42 21.84
CA GLU A 535 22.91 1.46 22.15
C GLU A 535 22.76 2.69 21.22
N LEU A 536 22.43 2.51 19.95
CA LEU A 536 22.19 3.60 19.00
C LEU A 536 20.91 4.36 19.33
N ALA A 537 19.84 3.67 19.73
CA ALA A 537 18.59 4.28 20.18
C ALA A 537 18.76 5.08 21.48
N GLU A 538 19.58 4.60 22.40
CA GLU A 538 19.90 5.30 23.64
C GLU A 538 20.79 6.53 23.41
N TYR A 539 21.74 6.46 22.45
CA TYR A 539 22.59 7.59 22.08
C TYR A 539 21.81 8.68 21.37
N THR A 540 20.94 8.32 20.40
CA THR A 540 20.09 9.28 19.68
C THR A 540 19.04 9.93 20.59
N SER A 541 18.50 9.24 21.59
CA SER A 541 17.56 9.84 22.56
C SER A 541 18.24 10.85 23.49
N ARG A 542 19.51 10.68 23.82
CA ARG A 542 20.25 11.64 24.66
C ARG A 542 20.68 12.92 23.92
N GLU A 543 20.79 12.89 22.59
CA GLU A 543 21.12 14.08 21.82
C GLU A 543 19.89 14.88 21.36
N ILE A 544 18.69 14.28 21.45
CA ILE A 544 17.42 14.94 21.09
C ILE A 544 16.83 15.67 22.31
N GLU A 545 17.18 15.33 23.55
CA GLU A 545 16.86 16.08 24.76
C GLU A 545 17.78 17.31 24.95
#